data_8206bf3ed94b6ee2ba9b65561cacbedd
#
_entry.id   8206bf3ed94b6ee2ba9b65561cacbedd
#
_cell.length_a   1.000
_cell.length_b   1.000
_cell.length_c   1.000
_cell.angle_alpha   90.00
_cell.angle_beta   90.00
_cell.angle_gamma   90.00
#
_symmetry.space_group_name_H-M   'P 1'
#
loop_
_entity.id
_entity.type
_entity.pdbx_description
1 polymer ?
#
loop_
_entity_poly.entity_id
_entity_poly.type
_entity_poly.pdbx_seq_one_letter_code
_entity_poly.pdbx_strand_id
1 'polypeptide(L)'
;MLMNLSHIIEGHADDSIALISRGRETTYATLRAQVASMRGELTRLGVTKGDVVALLCGNSRYFIVSYLAAVGIGAIVSPLNPTSPAPEIENELIAVKPTAVVIEPSAAPAWLQIPSITTSAVRIVISTEGHSIEGAHTIDEFLGGEPAPIVDVEPSHPAVYMFTSGTAGSPKAAILTHNNLLTNIRQANIAEHIGPNDVTLGLLPLFHIFGLNVVLGTTIAGGGCVVLIQRFDPVSTMETIAERGVTIVPGAPSMWMALAQLDHPTPDGFSSVRIALSGAAKLPEQIAHSLSARFGLQVFEGYGLTEAAPVVTTAIGLEWIPGSIGRPVPGIELRIVDENGDDVLMGDSGEIWIRGENIFAGYLDDEEATARVLTRDGWLRTGDIAVVDDRGHLYMVDRAKDLIIVSGFNVFPAEVEGVLLAHPDIAEVAVVGTDHPHTGEAVRAYVVSRNGVHLDEDAIIDYCRTKLARYKCPSKVIFVDTLPRNISGKVQRFALR
;
A
#
# COMPACT_ATOMS: atom_id res chain seq x y z
N MET A 1 -11.38 15.91 21.57
CA MET A 1 -10.80 17.13 20.95
C MET A 1 -11.14 17.07 19.49
N LEU A 2 -11.67 18.14 18.89
CA LEU A 2 -11.91 18.19 17.45
C LEU A 2 -10.57 18.14 16.71
N MET A 3 -10.55 17.55 15.52
CA MET A 3 -9.35 17.39 14.71
C MET A 3 -9.68 17.40 13.21
N ASN A 4 -8.66 17.56 12.39
CA ASN A 4 -8.78 17.33 10.95
C ASN A 4 -7.41 16.91 10.38
N LEU A 5 -7.39 15.90 9.53
CA LEU A 5 -6.16 15.41 8.91
C LEU A 5 -5.44 16.48 8.06
N SER A 6 -6.20 17.43 7.46
CA SER A 6 -5.62 18.50 6.67
C SER A 6 -4.67 19.41 7.46
N HIS A 7 -4.71 19.39 8.80
CA HIS A 7 -3.76 20.16 9.63
C HIS A 7 -2.31 19.68 9.54
N ILE A 8 -2.04 18.52 8.94
CA ILE A 8 -0.64 18.03 8.78
C ILE A 8 0.26 18.95 7.95
N ILE A 9 -0.33 19.87 7.15
CA ILE A 9 0.43 20.87 6.37
C ILE A 9 0.73 22.14 7.16
N GLU A 10 0.12 22.31 8.33
CA GLU A 10 0.23 23.54 9.12
C GLU A 10 1.48 23.51 10.02
N GLY A 11 1.96 24.71 10.39
CA GLY A 11 3.06 24.87 11.34
C GLY A 11 4.46 24.67 10.78
N HIS A 12 4.61 24.32 9.50
CA HIS A 12 5.90 24.18 8.81
C HIS A 12 6.34 25.52 8.21
N ALA A 13 7.65 25.71 8.03
CA ALA A 13 8.22 26.93 7.46
C ALA A 13 7.71 27.20 6.03
N ASP A 14 7.35 28.45 5.75
CA ASP A 14 6.69 28.86 4.51
C ASP A 14 7.53 28.56 3.26
N ASP A 15 8.83 28.73 3.34
CA ASP A 15 9.81 28.59 2.27
C ASP A 15 10.32 27.14 2.09
N SER A 16 10.07 26.26 3.05
CA SER A 16 10.43 24.84 2.93
C SER A 16 9.67 24.18 1.80
N ILE A 17 10.37 23.34 1.03
CA ILE A 17 9.77 22.58 -0.08
C ILE A 17 8.98 21.40 0.48
N ALA A 18 7.68 21.36 0.19
CA ALA A 18 6.80 20.26 0.57
C ALA A 18 6.77 19.14 -0.49
N LEU A 19 6.77 19.54 -1.78
CA LEU A 19 6.60 18.61 -2.90
C LEU A 19 7.54 18.97 -4.05
N ILE A 20 8.07 17.93 -4.70
CA ILE A 20 8.70 18.04 -6.03
C ILE A 20 7.93 17.12 -6.98
N SER A 21 7.33 17.68 -8.02
CA SER A 21 6.53 16.94 -8.99
C SER A 21 6.88 17.39 -10.42
N ARG A 22 7.29 16.47 -11.28
CA ARG A 22 7.74 16.77 -12.66
C ARG A 22 8.79 17.90 -12.69
N GLY A 23 9.75 17.89 -11.77
CA GLY A 23 10.79 18.91 -11.64
C GLY A 23 10.33 20.26 -11.04
N ARG A 24 9.03 20.45 -10.77
CA ARG A 24 8.49 21.65 -10.15
C ARG A 24 8.46 21.50 -8.63
N GLU A 25 9.04 22.45 -7.95
CA GLU A 25 9.01 22.58 -6.50
C GLU A 25 7.74 23.31 -6.05
N THR A 26 7.17 22.88 -4.92
CA THR A 26 6.04 23.52 -4.25
C THR A 26 6.38 23.67 -2.79
N THR A 27 6.42 24.92 -2.32
CA THR A 27 6.69 25.22 -0.91
C THR A 27 5.46 24.95 -0.04
N TYR A 28 5.65 24.84 1.28
CA TYR A 28 4.53 24.69 2.23
C TYR A 28 3.57 25.87 2.16
N ALA A 29 4.04 27.10 2.00
CA ALA A 29 3.16 28.27 1.79
C ALA A 29 2.30 28.12 0.53
N THR A 30 2.91 27.70 -0.58
CA THR A 30 2.17 27.48 -1.85
C THR A 30 1.17 26.33 -1.71
N LEU A 31 1.58 25.23 -1.06
CA LEU A 31 0.70 24.08 -0.84
C LEU A 31 -0.52 24.48 0.01
N ARG A 32 -0.31 25.19 1.13
CA ARG A 32 -1.41 25.70 1.99
C ARG A 32 -2.36 26.58 1.22
N ALA A 33 -1.84 27.54 0.43
CA ALA A 33 -2.66 28.43 -0.38
C ALA A 33 -3.52 27.65 -1.39
N GLN A 34 -2.92 26.70 -2.14
CA GLN A 34 -3.64 25.89 -3.12
C GLN A 34 -4.69 25.00 -2.47
N VAL A 35 -4.38 24.36 -1.34
CA VAL A 35 -5.32 23.54 -0.56
C VAL A 35 -6.48 24.39 -0.05
N ALA A 36 -6.22 25.61 0.47
CA ALA A 36 -7.26 26.51 0.96
C ALA A 36 -8.18 27.00 -0.16
N SER A 37 -7.64 27.37 -1.33
CA SER A 37 -8.42 27.78 -2.50
C SER A 37 -9.26 26.63 -3.05
N MET A 38 -8.69 25.43 -3.21
CA MET A 38 -9.41 24.22 -3.64
C MET A 38 -10.56 23.91 -2.67
N ARG A 39 -10.33 24.03 -1.37
CA ARG A 39 -11.35 23.83 -0.34
C ARG A 39 -12.49 24.84 -0.47
N GLY A 40 -12.17 26.11 -0.73
CA GLY A 40 -13.15 27.16 -0.94
C GLY A 40 -14.03 26.92 -2.16
N GLU A 41 -13.43 26.53 -3.29
CA GLU A 41 -14.19 26.25 -4.51
C GLU A 41 -15.07 25.01 -4.39
N LEU A 42 -14.58 23.93 -3.79
CA LEU A 42 -15.39 22.74 -3.48
C LEU A 42 -16.60 23.12 -2.62
N THR A 43 -16.39 23.94 -1.58
CA THR A 43 -17.47 24.44 -0.71
C THR A 43 -18.46 25.32 -1.47
N ARG A 44 -17.96 26.22 -2.33
CA ARG A 44 -18.79 27.10 -3.17
C ARG A 44 -19.70 26.30 -4.12
N LEU A 45 -19.21 25.17 -4.64
CA LEU A 45 -19.96 24.24 -5.49
C LEU A 45 -20.87 23.30 -4.69
N GLY A 46 -20.91 23.45 -3.36
CA GLY A 46 -21.83 22.74 -2.48
C GLY A 46 -21.32 21.38 -1.98
N VAL A 47 -20.01 21.15 -1.98
CA VAL A 47 -19.41 20.02 -1.25
C VAL A 47 -19.41 20.36 0.24
N THR A 48 -19.95 19.46 1.05
CA THR A 48 -20.12 19.62 2.49
C THR A 48 -19.51 18.46 3.28
N LYS A 49 -19.48 18.60 4.60
CA LYS A 49 -19.06 17.52 5.51
C LYS A 49 -19.86 16.24 5.26
N GLY A 50 -19.16 15.14 5.08
CA GLY A 50 -19.73 13.81 4.82
C GLY A 50 -19.99 13.50 3.34
N ASP A 51 -19.92 14.48 2.45
CA ASP A 51 -19.91 14.21 1.00
C ASP A 51 -18.66 13.44 0.60
N VAL A 52 -18.73 12.63 -0.46
CA VAL A 52 -17.59 11.88 -0.98
C VAL A 52 -16.95 12.59 -2.17
N VAL A 53 -15.63 12.70 -2.16
CA VAL A 53 -14.81 13.17 -3.27
C VAL A 53 -13.92 12.05 -3.76
N ALA A 54 -14.16 11.53 -4.96
CA ALA A 54 -13.32 10.49 -5.56
C ALA A 54 -12.11 11.11 -6.29
N LEU A 55 -10.94 10.48 -6.18
CA LEU A 55 -9.72 10.90 -6.84
C LEU A 55 -9.24 9.83 -7.82
N LEU A 56 -9.50 10.02 -9.10
CA LEU A 56 -8.97 9.21 -10.20
C LEU A 56 -7.64 9.82 -10.70
N CYS A 57 -6.66 9.86 -9.81
CA CYS A 57 -5.38 10.53 -10.04
C CYS A 57 -4.20 9.66 -9.58
N GLY A 58 -3.12 9.68 -10.35
CA GLY A 58 -1.83 9.12 -9.94
C GLY A 58 -1.03 10.05 -9.03
N ASN A 59 0.26 9.75 -8.87
CA ASN A 59 1.16 10.52 -8.01
C ASN A 59 1.39 11.92 -8.58
N SER A 60 0.61 12.88 -8.15
CA SER A 60 0.69 14.27 -8.61
C SER A 60 0.40 15.26 -7.49
N ARG A 61 0.86 16.51 -7.66
CA ARG A 61 0.51 17.61 -6.74
C ARG A 61 -1.02 17.82 -6.68
N TYR A 62 -1.71 17.56 -7.77
CA TYR A 62 -3.16 17.73 -7.85
C TYR A 62 -3.91 16.73 -6.99
N PHE A 63 -3.43 15.46 -6.95
CA PHE A 63 -3.93 14.47 -6.00
C PHE A 63 -3.81 15.00 -4.57
N ILE A 64 -2.62 15.49 -4.19
CA ILE A 64 -2.33 15.93 -2.81
C ILE A 64 -3.17 17.14 -2.42
N VAL A 65 -3.27 18.14 -3.31
CA VAL A 65 -4.08 19.34 -3.07
C VAL A 65 -5.55 18.97 -2.93
N SER A 66 -6.09 18.14 -3.83
CA SER A 66 -7.49 17.70 -3.79
C SER A 66 -7.80 16.87 -2.55
N TYR A 67 -6.89 15.94 -2.17
CA TYR A 67 -6.99 15.13 -0.97
C TYR A 67 -7.11 15.99 0.30
N LEU A 68 -6.12 16.86 0.51
CA LEU A 68 -6.06 17.71 1.70
C LEU A 68 -7.18 18.75 1.73
N ALA A 69 -7.62 19.25 0.59
CA ALA A 69 -8.75 20.16 0.50
C ALA A 69 -10.06 19.48 0.89
N ALA A 70 -10.35 18.31 0.31
CA ALA A 70 -11.57 17.58 0.58
C ALA A 70 -11.68 17.13 2.05
N VAL A 71 -10.62 16.49 2.62
CA VAL A 71 -10.64 16.17 4.05
C VAL A 71 -10.72 17.42 4.92
N GLY A 72 -10.18 18.54 4.46
CA GLY A 72 -10.24 19.85 5.15
C GLY A 72 -11.66 20.44 5.27
N ILE A 73 -12.59 20.06 4.41
CA ILE A 73 -14.03 20.38 4.52
C ILE A 73 -14.72 19.42 5.51
N GLY A 74 -14.12 18.28 5.83
CA GLY A 74 -14.77 17.14 6.45
C GLY A 74 -15.50 16.27 5.41
N ALA A 75 -15.22 16.43 4.12
CA ALA A 75 -15.62 15.48 3.10
C ALA A 75 -14.75 14.23 3.17
N ILE A 76 -15.25 13.11 2.64
CA ILE A 76 -14.61 11.82 2.65
C ILE A 76 -13.92 11.62 1.31
N VAL A 77 -12.63 11.29 1.30
CA VAL A 77 -11.92 11.03 0.05
C VAL A 77 -11.95 9.55 -0.29
N SER A 78 -12.27 9.22 -1.53
CA SER A 78 -12.08 7.88 -2.08
C SER A 78 -11.01 7.90 -3.16
N PRO A 79 -9.76 7.56 -2.84
CA PRO A 79 -8.70 7.43 -3.83
C PRO A 79 -8.93 6.17 -4.67
N LEU A 80 -9.01 6.36 -5.99
CA LEU A 80 -9.24 5.29 -6.95
C LEU A 80 -8.04 5.18 -7.90
N ASN A 81 -7.82 3.97 -8.40
CA ASN A 81 -6.75 3.77 -9.34
C ASN A 81 -7.08 4.33 -10.73
N PRO A 82 -6.34 5.35 -11.23
CA PRO A 82 -6.63 5.98 -12.51
C PRO A 82 -6.39 5.07 -13.73
N THR A 83 -5.74 3.92 -13.54
CA THR A 83 -5.44 2.96 -14.61
C THR A 83 -6.33 1.72 -14.58
N SER A 84 -7.28 1.64 -13.65
CA SER A 84 -8.28 0.58 -13.62
C SER A 84 -9.20 0.62 -14.85
N PRO A 85 -9.69 -0.54 -15.31
CA PRO A 85 -10.67 -0.58 -16.39
C PRO A 85 -12.01 0.04 -15.97
N ALA A 86 -12.77 0.57 -16.93
CA ALA A 86 -14.03 1.26 -16.69
C ALA A 86 -15.03 0.48 -15.80
N PRO A 87 -15.24 -0.84 -15.94
CA PRO A 87 -16.15 -1.56 -15.07
C PRO A 87 -15.74 -1.61 -13.58
N GLU A 88 -14.44 -1.62 -13.31
CA GLU A 88 -13.94 -1.57 -11.93
C GLU A 88 -14.18 -0.20 -11.31
N ILE A 89 -13.80 0.87 -12.03
CA ILE A 89 -14.06 2.25 -11.60
C ILE A 89 -15.56 2.48 -11.41
N GLU A 90 -16.41 1.98 -12.31
CA GLU A 90 -17.86 2.09 -12.19
C GLU A 90 -18.38 1.46 -10.90
N ASN A 91 -17.96 0.23 -10.60
CA ASN A 91 -18.34 -0.46 -9.36
C ASN A 91 -17.92 0.30 -8.11
N GLU A 92 -16.71 0.87 -8.12
CA GLU A 92 -16.22 1.68 -7.01
C GLU A 92 -17.01 2.98 -6.85
N LEU A 93 -17.34 3.68 -7.95
CA LEU A 93 -18.18 4.88 -7.93
C LEU A 93 -19.60 4.59 -7.42
N ILE A 94 -20.20 3.46 -7.86
CA ILE A 94 -21.53 3.03 -7.38
C ILE A 94 -21.49 2.76 -5.86
N ALA A 95 -20.42 2.17 -5.36
CA ALA A 95 -20.27 1.86 -3.94
C ALA A 95 -20.15 3.13 -3.08
N VAL A 96 -19.29 4.09 -3.48
CA VAL A 96 -18.99 5.28 -2.65
C VAL A 96 -19.86 6.50 -2.99
N LYS A 97 -20.58 6.50 -4.10
CA LYS A 97 -21.55 7.55 -4.53
C LYS A 97 -20.98 8.98 -4.42
N PRO A 98 -19.90 9.30 -5.15
CA PRO A 98 -19.22 10.57 -4.93
C PRO A 98 -20.05 11.78 -5.40
N THR A 99 -19.99 12.85 -4.63
CA THR A 99 -20.52 14.17 -5.01
C THR A 99 -19.64 14.84 -6.05
N ALA A 100 -18.31 14.68 -5.91
CA ALA A 100 -17.32 15.21 -6.83
C ALA A 100 -16.29 14.16 -7.22
N VAL A 101 -15.74 14.29 -8.43
CA VAL A 101 -14.63 13.46 -8.93
C VAL A 101 -13.53 14.34 -9.50
N VAL A 102 -12.29 14.11 -9.09
CA VAL A 102 -11.09 14.72 -9.71
C VAL A 102 -10.44 13.70 -10.62
N ILE A 103 -10.23 14.05 -11.89
CA ILE A 103 -9.81 13.12 -12.92
C ILE A 103 -8.53 13.63 -13.59
N GLU A 104 -7.49 12.81 -13.64
CA GLU A 104 -6.31 13.10 -14.46
C GLU A 104 -6.44 12.50 -15.88
N PRO A 105 -5.66 12.98 -16.86
CA PRO A 105 -5.75 12.54 -18.25
C PRO A 105 -5.65 11.04 -18.47
N SER A 106 -4.89 10.33 -17.65
CA SER A 106 -4.74 8.86 -17.74
C SER A 106 -6.03 8.10 -17.46
N ALA A 107 -6.92 8.64 -16.63
CA ALA A 107 -8.21 8.04 -16.28
C ALA A 107 -9.35 8.47 -17.24
N ALA A 108 -9.17 9.54 -18.02
CA ALA A 108 -10.22 10.05 -18.90
C ALA A 108 -10.76 9.02 -19.91
N PRO A 109 -9.94 8.17 -20.56
CA PRO A 109 -10.45 7.14 -21.47
C PRO A 109 -11.37 6.12 -20.79
N ALA A 110 -11.05 5.71 -19.55
CA ALA A 110 -11.89 4.80 -18.80
C ALA A 110 -13.18 5.48 -18.33
N TRP A 111 -13.07 6.72 -17.83
CA TRP A 111 -14.24 7.54 -17.43
C TRP A 111 -15.26 7.69 -18.56
N LEU A 112 -14.83 7.97 -19.78
CA LEU A 112 -15.71 8.12 -20.95
C LEU A 112 -16.41 6.82 -21.39
N GLN A 113 -15.96 5.67 -20.91
CA GLN A 113 -16.58 4.37 -21.15
C GLN A 113 -17.59 3.96 -20.06
N ILE A 114 -17.60 4.66 -18.92
CA ILE A 114 -18.57 4.40 -17.85
C ILE A 114 -19.96 4.86 -18.32
N PRO A 115 -21.02 4.05 -18.09
CA PRO A 115 -22.39 4.41 -18.45
C PRO A 115 -22.80 5.78 -17.89
N SER A 116 -23.49 6.58 -18.70
CA SER A 116 -23.90 7.93 -18.34
C SER A 116 -24.81 7.99 -17.11
N ILE A 117 -25.55 6.91 -16.82
CA ILE A 117 -26.37 6.82 -15.61
C ILE A 117 -25.51 6.90 -14.33
N THR A 118 -24.31 6.33 -14.36
CA THR A 118 -23.37 6.38 -13.22
C THR A 118 -22.66 7.73 -13.17
N THR A 119 -22.13 8.22 -14.30
CA THR A 119 -21.37 9.46 -14.33
C THR A 119 -22.25 10.70 -14.11
N SER A 120 -23.52 10.70 -14.53
CA SER A 120 -24.46 11.80 -14.29
C SER A 120 -24.92 11.94 -12.84
N ALA A 121 -24.70 10.92 -12.01
CA ALA A 121 -24.93 11.01 -10.58
C ALA A 121 -23.84 11.84 -9.87
N VAL A 122 -22.68 12.02 -10.48
CA VAL A 122 -21.58 12.86 -9.99
C VAL A 122 -21.88 14.32 -10.37
N ARG A 123 -22.06 15.19 -9.38
CA ARG A 123 -22.44 16.59 -9.59
C ARG A 123 -21.30 17.47 -10.10
N ILE A 124 -20.07 17.18 -9.68
CA ILE A 124 -18.90 18.01 -9.94
C ILE A 124 -17.79 17.11 -10.51
N VAL A 125 -17.38 17.40 -11.73
CA VAL A 125 -16.25 16.75 -12.38
C VAL A 125 -15.15 17.77 -12.59
N ILE A 126 -13.92 17.45 -12.13
CA ILE A 126 -12.76 18.33 -12.18
C ILE A 126 -11.66 17.62 -12.97
N SER A 127 -11.17 18.22 -14.04
CA SER A 127 -10.04 17.72 -14.82
C SER A 127 -8.74 18.39 -14.39
N THR A 128 -7.69 17.60 -14.16
CA THR A 128 -6.40 18.12 -13.71
C THR A 128 -5.56 18.72 -14.83
N GLU A 129 -5.78 18.33 -16.08
CA GLU A 129 -5.07 18.86 -17.26
C GLU A 129 -6.04 18.94 -18.46
N GLY A 130 -6.19 20.15 -19.00
CA GLY A 130 -6.94 20.40 -20.24
C GLY A 130 -8.45 20.09 -20.17
N HIS A 131 -9.13 20.17 -21.31
CA HIS A 131 -10.57 19.92 -21.46
C HIS A 131 -10.84 18.50 -21.99
N SER A 132 -10.25 17.48 -21.38
CA SER A 132 -10.41 16.09 -21.82
C SER A 132 -11.81 15.51 -21.57
N ILE A 133 -12.63 16.17 -20.74
CA ILE A 133 -13.98 15.75 -20.39
C ILE A 133 -14.92 16.95 -20.58
N GLU A 134 -15.95 16.78 -21.42
CA GLU A 134 -16.92 17.82 -21.70
C GLU A 134 -17.71 18.21 -20.43
N GLY A 135 -17.82 19.50 -20.16
CA GLY A 135 -18.51 20.04 -18.97
C GLY A 135 -17.74 19.92 -17.64
N ALA A 136 -16.51 19.39 -17.66
CA ALA A 136 -15.69 19.37 -16.47
C ALA A 136 -15.08 20.76 -16.18
N HIS A 137 -14.99 21.10 -14.90
CA HIS A 137 -14.19 22.22 -14.43
C HIS A 137 -12.70 21.93 -14.62
N THR A 138 -11.89 22.97 -14.75
CA THR A 138 -10.43 22.85 -14.77
C THR A 138 -9.87 22.98 -13.34
N ILE A 139 -8.84 22.22 -13.00
CA ILE A 139 -8.19 22.30 -11.69
C ILE A 139 -7.67 23.72 -11.40
N ASP A 140 -7.27 24.49 -12.43
CA ASP A 140 -6.73 25.84 -12.28
C ASP A 140 -7.78 26.82 -11.75
N GLU A 141 -9.08 26.63 -12.05
CA GLU A 141 -10.18 27.40 -11.47
C GLU A 141 -10.22 27.22 -9.94
N PHE A 142 -9.92 26.01 -9.45
CA PHE A 142 -9.94 25.70 -8.03
C PHE A 142 -8.70 26.22 -7.30
N LEU A 143 -7.54 26.21 -7.95
CA LEU A 143 -6.29 26.66 -7.35
C LEU A 143 -6.19 28.20 -7.21
N GLY A 144 -7.01 28.93 -7.94
CA GLY A 144 -7.09 30.39 -7.90
C GLY A 144 -8.30 30.94 -7.16
N GLY A 145 -9.15 30.07 -6.59
CA GLY A 145 -10.39 30.48 -5.92
C GLY A 145 -10.18 31.12 -4.56
N GLU A 146 -11.26 31.64 -3.96
CA GLU A 146 -11.28 32.21 -2.62
C GLU A 146 -10.98 31.13 -1.57
N PRO A 147 -10.02 31.35 -0.66
CA PRO A 147 -9.66 30.36 0.34
C PRO A 147 -10.75 30.15 1.40
N ALA A 148 -10.92 28.92 1.88
CA ALA A 148 -11.76 28.59 3.02
C ALA A 148 -10.94 27.95 4.16
N PRO A 149 -11.37 28.11 5.43
CA PRO A 149 -10.69 27.51 6.58
C PRO A 149 -10.87 25.99 6.62
N ILE A 150 -10.02 25.30 7.40
CA ILE A 150 -10.19 23.90 7.75
C ILE A 150 -11.38 23.78 8.70
N VAL A 151 -12.23 22.78 8.49
CA VAL A 151 -13.37 22.44 9.35
C VAL A 151 -12.97 21.31 10.27
N ASP A 152 -12.91 21.58 11.56
CA ASP A 152 -12.68 20.54 12.55
C ASP A 152 -13.86 19.57 12.65
N VAL A 153 -13.54 18.29 12.82
CA VAL A 153 -14.51 17.18 12.89
C VAL A 153 -14.25 16.31 14.12
N GLU A 154 -15.22 15.47 14.43
CA GLU A 154 -15.04 14.46 15.48
C GLU A 154 -13.95 13.44 15.05
N PRO A 155 -13.17 12.89 16.00
CA PRO A 155 -12.12 11.91 15.70
C PRO A 155 -12.59 10.69 14.90
N SER A 156 -13.82 10.25 15.17
CA SER A 156 -14.48 9.13 14.50
C SER A 156 -15.08 9.46 13.13
N HIS A 157 -15.01 10.74 12.70
CA HIS A 157 -15.51 11.12 11.38
C HIS A 157 -14.69 10.45 10.28
N PRO A 158 -15.31 9.79 9.27
CA PRO A 158 -14.61 9.21 8.16
C PRO A 158 -13.80 10.25 7.39
N ALA A 159 -12.56 9.95 7.07
CA ALA A 159 -11.68 10.78 6.23
C ALA A 159 -11.44 10.15 4.85
N VAL A 160 -11.33 8.81 4.82
CA VAL A 160 -11.01 8.07 3.59
C VAL A 160 -11.84 6.79 3.50
N TYR A 161 -12.40 6.53 2.32
CA TYR A 161 -12.87 5.22 1.90
C TYR A 161 -11.81 4.58 1.00
N MET A 162 -11.10 3.59 1.52
CA MET A 162 -10.00 2.94 0.81
C MET A 162 -10.41 1.55 0.35
N PHE A 163 -10.46 1.34 -0.96
CA PHE A 163 -10.76 0.02 -1.48
C PHE A 163 -9.63 -0.98 -1.19
N THR A 164 -10.02 -2.16 -0.75
CA THR A 164 -9.12 -3.29 -0.55
C THR A 164 -9.35 -4.32 -1.64
N SER A 165 -8.30 -5.01 -2.05
CA SER A 165 -8.41 -6.15 -2.95
C SER A 165 -9.08 -7.32 -2.21
N GLY A 166 -10.40 -7.27 -2.09
CA GLY A 166 -11.20 -8.30 -1.43
C GLY A 166 -10.94 -9.69 -2.01
N THR A 167 -10.96 -10.70 -1.14
CA THR A 167 -10.65 -12.09 -1.49
C THR A 167 -11.83 -12.86 -2.10
N ALA A 168 -13.00 -12.21 -2.17
CA ALA A 168 -14.27 -12.86 -2.55
C ALA A 168 -15.03 -12.15 -3.69
N GLY A 169 -14.32 -11.45 -4.60
CA GLY A 169 -14.89 -10.99 -5.88
C GLY A 169 -15.39 -9.57 -5.96
N SER A 170 -15.82 -8.90 -4.89
CA SER A 170 -16.16 -7.47 -4.90
C SER A 170 -15.21 -6.68 -4.03
N PRO A 171 -14.61 -5.59 -4.52
CA PRO A 171 -13.75 -4.73 -3.71
C PRO A 171 -14.58 -4.13 -2.56
N LYS A 172 -13.99 -4.14 -1.34
CA LYS A 172 -14.61 -3.56 -0.14
C LYS A 172 -13.94 -2.26 0.20
N ALA A 173 -14.72 -1.24 0.51
CA ALA A 173 -14.20 0.05 0.95
C ALA A 173 -14.03 0.05 2.48
N ALA A 174 -12.80 0.10 2.96
CA ALA A 174 -12.47 0.28 4.38
C ALA A 174 -12.72 1.74 4.78
N ILE A 175 -13.40 1.95 5.89
CA ILE A 175 -13.67 3.27 6.46
C ILE A 175 -12.52 3.65 7.40
N LEU A 176 -11.72 4.62 6.98
CA LEU A 176 -10.62 5.17 7.76
C LEU A 176 -11.00 6.55 8.29
N THR A 177 -10.98 6.71 9.61
CA THR A 177 -11.32 7.98 10.26
C THR A 177 -10.11 8.91 10.33
N HIS A 178 -10.36 10.19 10.61
CA HIS A 178 -9.29 11.15 10.88
C HIS A 178 -8.37 10.67 12.00
N ASN A 179 -8.94 10.07 13.07
CA ASN A 179 -8.14 9.54 14.17
C ASN A 179 -7.28 8.35 13.76
N ASN A 180 -7.82 7.42 12.98
CA ASN A 180 -7.05 6.25 12.53
C ASN A 180 -5.78 6.68 11.78
N LEU A 181 -5.94 7.57 10.79
CA LEU A 181 -4.85 8.04 9.94
C LEU A 181 -3.82 8.87 10.73
N LEU A 182 -4.28 9.85 11.52
CA LEU A 182 -3.39 10.69 12.35
C LEU A 182 -2.66 9.90 13.44
N THR A 183 -3.32 8.92 14.05
CA THR A 183 -2.67 8.04 15.03
C THR A 183 -1.59 7.21 14.38
N ASN A 184 -1.87 6.62 13.22
CA ASN A 184 -0.89 5.78 12.54
C ASN A 184 0.30 6.60 11.99
N ILE A 185 0.09 7.82 11.50
CA ILE A 185 1.17 8.77 11.17
C ILE A 185 2.09 8.97 12.38
N ARG A 186 1.51 9.24 13.57
CA ARG A 186 2.31 9.45 14.79
C ARG A 186 3.04 8.18 15.21
N GLN A 187 2.40 7.01 15.15
CA GLN A 187 2.99 5.72 15.50
C GLN A 187 4.18 5.38 14.60
N ALA A 188 4.04 5.53 13.28
CA ALA A 188 5.13 5.31 12.33
C ALA A 188 6.28 6.30 12.57
N ASN A 189 5.97 7.58 12.78
CA ASN A 189 6.99 8.60 12.95
C ASN A 189 7.81 8.47 14.25
N ILE A 190 7.32 7.75 15.28
CA ILE A 190 8.13 7.42 16.47
C ILE A 190 9.38 6.62 16.10
N ALA A 191 9.29 5.69 15.14
CA ALA A 191 10.43 4.91 14.68
C ALA A 191 11.23 5.62 13.57
N GLU A 192 10.55 6.32 12.68
CA GLU A 192 11.15 6.92 11.47
C GLU A 192 11.82 8.27 11.76
N HIS A 193 11.34 8.99 12.77
CA HIS A 193 11.83 10.35 13.14
C HIS A 193 11.92 11.30 11.94
N ILE A 194 10.87 11.33 11.11
CA ILE A 194 10.82 12.20 9.93
C ILE A 194 10.73 13.67 10.37
N GLY A 195 11.57 14.51 9.77
CA GLY A 195 11.66 15.92 10.06
C GLY A 195 11.82 16.78 8.80
N PRO A 196 11.99 18.12 8.99
CA PRO A 196 12.04 19.09 7.89
C PRO A 196 13.19 18.90 6.89
N ASN A 197 14.23 18.16 7.28
CA ASN A 197 15.38 17.89 6.40
C ASN A 197 15.22 16.59 5.61
N ASP A 198 14.12 15.86 5.79
CA ASP A 198 13.91 14.61 5.08
C ASP A 198 13.26 14.81 3.72
N VAL A 199 13.76 14.02 2.78
CA VAL A 199 13.25 13.94 1.42
C VAL A 199 12.84 12.50 1.17
N THR A 200 11.53 12.28 0.99
CA THR A 200 10.95 10.95 0.80
C THR A 200 10.66 10.69 -0.67
N LEU A 201 11.04 9.52 -1.16
CA LEU A 201 10.71 9.06 -2.51
C LEU A 201 9.22 8.69 -2.60
N GLY A 202 8.45 9.46 -3.33
CA GLY A 202 7.02 9.28 -3.54
C GLY A 202 6.73 8.41 -4.78
N LEU A 203 7.20 7.16 -4.79
CA LEU A 203 6.98 6.22 -5.89
C LEU A 203 5.72 5.37 -5.67
N LEU A 204 5.44 4.98 -4.44
CA LEU A 204 4.26 4.16 -4.13
C LEU A 204 2.98 4.92 -4.46
N PRO A 205 1.97 4.24 -5.05
CA PRO A 205 0.74 4.91 -5.46
C PRO A 205 0.01 5.59 -4.30
N LEU A 206 -0.34 6.86 -4.44
CA LEU A 206 -1.08 7.62 -3.43
C LEU A 206 -2.54 7.14 -3.29
N PHE A 207 -3.09 6.45 -4.28
CA PHE A 207 -4.39 5.79 -4.17
C PHE A 207 -4.36 4.48 -3.38
N HIS A 208 -3.19 4.08 -2.87
CA HIS A 208 -3.01 2.96 -1.95
C HIS A 208 -2.56 3.49 -0.58
N ILE A 209 -3.05 2.88 0.51
CA ILE A 209 -2.83 3.38 1.88
C ILE A 209 -1.34 3.50 2.25
N PHE A 210 -0.47 2.65 1.71
CA PHE A 210 0.97 2.75 1.92
C PHE A 210 1.53 4.06 1.34
N GLY A 211 1.16 4.40 0.11
CA GLY A 211 1.52 5.69 -0.49
C GLY A 211 0.85 6.87 0.21
N LEU A 212 -0.44 6.76 0.53
CA LEU A 212 -1.22 7.84 1.09
C LEU A 212 -0.77 8.23 2.50
N ASN A 213 -0.63 7.25 3.40
CA ASN A 213 -0.41 7.56 4.82
C ASN A 213 1.06 7.42 5.24
N VAL A 214 1.79 6.39 4.74
CA VAL A 214 3.21 6.22 5.10
C VAL A 214 4.11 7.15 4.29
N VAL A 215 3.92 7.26 2.96
CA VAL A 215 4.76 8.15 2.14
C VAL A 215 4.35 9.60 2.32
N LEU A 216 3.10 9.94 1.99
CA LEU A 216 2.62 11.32 2.03
C LEU A 216 2.37 11.78 3.47
N GLY A 217 1.56 11.03 4.23
CA GLY A 217 1.10 11.44 5.55
C GLY A 217 2.23 11.68 6.54
N THR A 218 3.15 10.71 6.71
CA THR A 218 4.27 10.85 7.66
C THR A 218 5.23 11.95 7.25
N THR A 219 5.55 12.05 5.94
CA THR A 219 6.51 13.05 5.44
C THR A 219 5.96 14.47 5.62
N ILE A 220 4.73 14.72 5.21
CA ILE A 220 4.12 16.06 5.33
C ILE A 220 3.90 16.42 6.80
N ALA A 221 3.45 15.49 7.65
CA ALA A 221 3.30 15.76 9.08
C ALA A 221 4.65 16.07 9.77
N GLY A 222 5.75 15.49 9.30
CA GLY A 222 7.11 15.78 9.76
C GLY A 222 7.71 17.08 9.21
N GLY A 223 7.08 17.73 8.24
CA GLY A 223 7.61 18.93 7.58
C GLY A 223 8.63 18.63 6.48
N GLY A 224 8.79 17.40 6.07
CA GLY A 224 9.69 16.95 5.02
C GLY A 224 9.17 17.20 3.60
N CYS A 225 9.95 16.78 2.60
CA CYS A 225 9.65 16.93 1.18
C CYS A 225 9.32 15.58 0.55
N VAL A 226 8.27 15.50 -0.27
CA VAL A 226 7.96 14.32 -1.09
C VAL A 226 8.37 14.57 -2.55
N VAL A 227 9.26 13.72 -3.08
CA VAL A 227 9.63 13.69 -4.52
C VAL A 227 8.73 12.70 -5.23
N LEU A 228 7.75 13.19 -5.99
CA LEU A 228 6.75 12.37 -6.65
C LEU A 228 7.30 11.76 -7.94
N ILE A 229 7.27 10.43 -8.01
CA ILE A 229 7.60 9.63 -9.19
C ILE A 229 6.29 9.08 -9.77
N GLN A 230 6.05 9.34 -11.05
CA GLN A 230 4.84 8.88 -11.73
C GLN A 230 4.96 7.47 -12.30
N ARG A 231 6.15 7.11 -12.75
CA ARG A 231 6.44 5.81 -13.33
C ARG A 231 7.79 5.32 -12.85
N PHE A 232 7.82 4.11 -12.36
CA PHE A 232 9.06 3.46 -11.95
C PHE A 232 9.92 3.09 -13.17
N ASP A 233 11.16 3.53 -13.12
CA ASP A 233 12.26 3.05 -13.93
C ASP A 233 13.49 2.98 -13.02
N PRO A 234 14.19 1.85 -12.89
CA PRO A 234 15.20 1.66 -11.87
C PRO A 234 16.41 2.60 -12.05
N VAL A 235 16.79 2.94 -13.29
CA VAL A 235 17.92 3.84 -13.55
C VAL A 235 17.57 5.26 -13.14
N SER A 236 16.51 5.81 -13.72
CA SER A 236 16.07 7.18 -13.43
C SER A 236 15.62 7.38 -11.97
N THR A 237 15.13 6.31 -11.33
CA THR A 237 14.80 6.35 -9.90
C THR A 237 16.05 6.49 -9.05
N MET A 238 17.12 5.72 -9.33
CA MET A 238 18.39 5.84 -8.62
C MET A 238 19.06 7.21 -8.85
N GLU A 239 19.02 7.73 -10.08
CA GLU A 239 19.48 9.08 -10.39
C GLU A 239 18.71 10.12 -9.58
N THR A 240 17.38 10.02 -9.53
CA THR A 240 16.54 10.93 -8.73
C THR A 240 16.89 10.88 -7.24
N ILE A 241 17.14 9.68 -6.68
CA ILE A 241 17.55 9.51 -5.27
C ILE A 241 18.83 10.30 -5.02
N ALA A 242 19.84 10.15 -5.86
CA ALA A 242 21.12 10.85 -5.74
C ALA A 242 20.98 12.36 -5.94
N GLU A 243 20.32 12.80 -7.03
CA GLU A 243 20.22 14.22 -7.40
C GLU A 243 19.38 15.05 -6.42
N ARG A 244 18.32 14.45 -5.85
CA ARG A 244 17.42 15.13 -4.94
C ARG A 244 17.78 14.93 -3.46
N GLY A 245 18.86 14.19 -3.17
CA GLY A 245 19.27 13.91 -1.80
C GLY A 245 18.19 13.18 -1.00
N VAL A 246 17.53 12.18 -1.63
CA VAL A 246 16.45 11.42 -1.00
C VAL A 246 16.99 10.71 0.24
N THR A 247 16.35 10.93 1.39
CA THR A 247 16.76 10.34 2.68
C THR A 247 15.92 9.12 3.07
N ILE A 248 14.70 9.02 2.53
CA ILE A 248 13.76 7.95 2.86
C ILE A 248 13.23 7.34 1.57
N VAL A 249 13.43 6.03 1.42
CA VAL A 249 13.02 5.25 0.25
C VAL A 249 12.05 4.13 0.68
N PRO A 250 10.74 4.39 0.69
CA PRO A 250 9.74 3.33 0.83
C PRO A 250 9.47 2.68 -0.52
N GLY A 251 9.44 1.35 -0.54
CA GLY A 251 9.23 0.61 -1.79
C GLY A 251 8.57 -0.74 -1.60
N ALA A 252 8.08 -1.30 -2.71
CA ALA A 252 7.64 -2.69 -2.77
C ALA A 252 8.82 -3.61 -3.13
N PRO A 253 8.77 -4.91 -2.81
CA PRO A 253 9.84 -5.85 -3.14
C PRO A 253 10.24 -5.85 -4.61
N SER A 254 9.29 -5.69 -5.55
CA SER A 254 9.59 -5.60 -6.99
C SER A 254 10.50 -4.43 -7.36
N MET A 255 10.34 -3.27 -6.70
CA MET A 255 11.24 -2.13 -6.86
C MET A 255 12.66 -2.47 -6.37
N TRP A 256 12.77 -3.04 -5.19
CA TRP A 256 14.06 -3.43 -4.60
C TRP A 256 14.78 -4.49 -5.42
N MET A 257 14.02 -5.47 -5.97
CA MET A 257 14.56 -6.47 -6.88
C MET A 257 15.15 -5.84 -8.15
N ALA A 258 14.44 -4.89 -8.77
CA ALA A 258 14.92 -4.21 -9.96
C ALA A 258 16.18 -3.35 -9.68
N LEU A 259 16.21 -2.63 -8.56
CA LEU A 259 17.38 -1.85 -8.13
C LEU A 259 18.59 -2.75 -7.80
N ALA A 260 18.36 -3.92 -7.18
CA ALA A 260 19.43 -4.89 -6.88
C ALA A 260 20.06 -5.49 -8.15
N GLN A 261 19.34 -5.50 -9.28
CA GLN A 261 19.77 -6.10 -10.55
C GLN A 261 20.39 -5.10 -11.54
N LEU A 262 20.49 -3.81 -11.18
CA LEU A 262 21.11 -2.81 -12.07
C LEU A 262 22.56 -3.19 -12.41
N ASP A 263 22.90 -3.31 -13.70
CA ASP A 263 24.26 -3.61 -14.18
C ASP A 263 25.23 -2.46 -13.94
N HIS A 264 24.77 -1.23 -14.16
CA HIS A 264 25.54 0.00 -14.02
C HIS A 264 24.83 0.98 -13.07
N PRO A 265 24.91 0.74 -11.74
CA PRO A 265 24.28 1.64 -10.78
C PRO A 265 25.00 2.98 -10.73
N THR A 266 24.25 4.05 -10.44
CA THR A 266 24.85 5.35 -10.14
C THR A 266 25.80 5.22 -8.96
N PRO A 267 27.08 5.64 -9.05
CA PRO A 267 27.99 5.67 -7.94
C PRO A 267 27.35 6.45 -6.76
N ASP A 268 27.47 5.94 -5.57
CA ASP A 268 26.90 6.54 -4.35
C ASP A 268 25.39 6.84 -4.42
N GLY A 269 24.64 6.13 -5.31
CA GLY A 269 23.24 6.39 -5.57
C GLY A 269 22.33 6.37 -4.34
N PHE A 270 22.72 5.67 -3.28
CA PHE A 270 21.99 5.64 -2.00
C PHE A 270 22.70 6.34 -0.84
N SER A 271 23.74 7.15 -1.08
CA SER A 271 24.57 7.76 -0.03
C SER A 271 23.79 8.69 0.90
N SER A 272 22.72 9.32 0.42
CA SER A 272 21.84 10.18 1.21
C SER A 272 20.78 9.40 1.99
N VAL A 273 20.55 8.13 1.68
CA VAL A 273 19.43 7.34 2.22
C VAL A 273 19.73 6.91 3.66
N ARG A 274 18.92 7.37 4.60
CA ARG A 274 18.98 6.96 6.01
C ARG A 274 17.97 5.87 6.37
N ILE A 275 16.83 5.79 5.62
CA ILE A 275 15.80 4.77 5.76
C ILE A 275 15.48 4.19 4.39
N ALA A 276 15.66 2.88 4.26
CA ALA A 276 15.15 2.08 3.16
C ALA A 276 14.13 1.08 3.72
N LEU A 277 12.88 1.15 3.26
CA LEU A 277 11.76 0.38 3.79
C LEU A 277 11.09 -0.44 2.69
N SER A 278 10.90 -1.73 2.94
CA SER A 278 10.09 -2.61 2.10
C SER A 278 8.79 -2.99 2.80
N GLY A 279 7.68 -2.97 2.07
CA GLY A 279 6.37 -3.34 2.57
C GLY A 279 5.47 -3.93 1.49
N ALA A 280 4.21 -4.19 1.83
CA ALA A 280 3.17 -4.78 0.98
C ALA A 280 3.35 -6.27 0.63
N ALA A 281 4.57 -6.81 0.66
CA ALA A 281 4.88 -8.23 0.51
C ALA A 281 6.26 -8.52 1.11
N LYS A 282 6.59 -9.80 1.32
CA LYS A 282 7.90 -10.23 1.83
C LYS A 282 9.00 -9.89 0.82
N LEU A 283 10.07 -9.26 1.28
CA LEU A 283 11.29 -9.06 0.50
C LEU A 283 12.13 -10.35 0.55
N PRO A 284 12.54 -10.92 -0.60
CA PRO A 284 13.45 -12.06 -0.58
C PRO A 284 14.77 -11.70 0.12
N GLU A 285 15.19 -12.50 1.09
CA GLU A 285 16.39 -12.24 1.89
C GLU A 285 17.65 -12.08 1.03
N GLN A 286 17.74 -12.84 -0.06
CA GLN A 286 18.83 -12.73 -1.04
C GLN A 286 18.92 -11.34 -1.66
N ILE A 287 17.77 -10.69 -1.92
CA ILE A 287 17.71 -9.31 -2.44
C ILE A 287 18.17 -8.32 -1.37
N ALA A 288 17.71 -8.48 -0.13
CA ALA A 288 18.15 -7.65 0.99
C ALA A 288 19.67 -7.74 1.18
N HIS A 289 20.23 -8.94 1.17
CA HIS A 289 21.68 -9.16 1.23
C HIS A 289 22.43 -8.58 0.02
N SER A 290 21.88 -8.72 -1.19
CA SER A 290 22.49 -8.15 -2.40
C SER A 290 22.57 -6.62 -2.32
N LEU A 291 21.50 -5.94 -1.89
CA LEU A 291 21.48 -4.50 -1.70
C LEU A 291 22.49 -4.04 -0.64
N SER A 292 22.57 -4.77 0.47
CA SER A 292 23.55 -4.49 1.51
C SER A 292 25.00 -4.68 1.03
N ALA A 293 25.29 -5.76 0.31
CA ALA A 293 26.64 -6.05 -0.19
C ALA A 293 27.08 -5.09 -1.32
N ARG A 294 26.15 -4.70 -2.22
CA ARG A 294 26.46 -3.84 -3.37
C ARG A 294 26.49 -2.37 -3.03
N PHE A 295 25.61 -1.92 -2.15
CA PHE A 295 25.38 -0.49 -1.91
C PHE A 295 25.53 -0.08 -0.44
N GLY A 296 25.81 -1.01 0.48
CA GLY A 296 25.81 -0.76 1.91
C GLY A 296 24.40 -0.44 2.46
N LEU A 297 23.34 -0.70 1.66
CA LEU A 297 21.97 -0.32 1.97
C LEU A 297 21.24 -1.44 2.73
N GLN A 298 20.88 -1.18 3.97
CA GLN A 298 20.02 -2.08 4.76
C GLN A 298 18.55 -1.73 4.51
N VAL A 299 17.81 -2.63 3.86
CA VAL A 299 16.37 -2.47 3.63
C VAL A 299 15.62 -3.14 4.78
N PHE A 300 14.94 -2.32 5.58
CA PHE A 300 14.08 -2.79 6.66
C PHE A 300 12.72 -3.20 6.13
N GLU A 301 12.09 -4.16 6.81
CA GLU A 301 10.72 -4.54 6.46
C GLU A 301 9.73 -4.06 7.52
N GLY A 302 8.50 -3.82 7.08
CA GLY A 302 7.37 -3.53 7.93
C GLY A 302 6.13 -4.28 7.45
N TYR A 303 5.18 -4.47 8.35
CA TYR A 303 3.90 -5.10 8.04
C TYR A 303 2.76 -4.14 8.33
N GLY A 304 1.75 -4.23 7.49
CA GLY A 304 0.54 -3.46 7.63
C GLY A 304 -0.54 -3.86 6.63
N LEU A 305 -1.73 -3.37 6.88
CA LEU A 305 -2.92 -3.60 6.06
C LEU A 305 -3.79 -2.35 6.07
N THR A 306 -4.66 -2.23 5.08
CA THR A 306 -5.53 -1.05 4.93
C THR A 306 -6.38 -0.82 6.18
N GLU A 307 -6.88 -1.88 6.77
CA GLU A 307 -7.71 -1.89 7.97
C GLU A 307 -6.97 -1.41 9.24
N ALA A 308 -5.64 -1.20 9.16
CA ALA A 308 -4.82 -0.66 10.26
C ALA A 308 -4.18 0.71 9.95
N ALA A 309 -4.51 1.37 8.85
CA ALA A 309 -4.19 2.75 8.42
C ALA A 309 -2.73 3.13 8.10
N PRO A 310 -1.78 2.33 7.65
CA PRO A 310 -1.71 0.88 7.56
C PRO A 310 -0.73 0.21 8.54
N VAL A 311 0.24 0.95 9.16
CA VAL A 311 1.42 0.37 9.83
C VAL A 311 1.03 -0.34 11.11
N VAL A 312 1.41 -1.62 11.20
CA VAL A 312 1.24 -2.46 12.39
C VAL A 312 2.58 -2.72 13.05
N THR A 313 3.59 -3.12 12.27
CA THR A 313 4.94 -3.38 12.76
C THR A 313 5.99 -2.72 11.89
N THR A 314 7.16 -2.48 12.46
CA THR A 314 8.33 -1.97 11.74
C THR A 314 9.61 -2.55 12.31
N ALA A 315 10.58 -2.81 11.43
CA ALA A 315 11.95 -3.15 11.81
C ALA A 315 12.87 -1.94 11.90
N ILE A 316 12.40 -0.73 11.52
CA ILE A 316 13.18 0.52 11.60
C ILE A 316 13.54 0.80 13.06
N GLY A 317 14.81 1.12 13.30
CA GLY A 317 15.34 1.38 14.64
C GLY A 317 15.69 0.12 15.46
N LEU A 318 15.51 -1.07 14.89
CA LEU A 318 15.93 -2.35 15.46
C LEU A 318 17.19 -2.87 14.77
N GLU A 319 17.75 -3.96 15.30
CA GLU A 319 18.79 -4.72 14.59
C GLU A 319 18.26 -5.14 13.20
N TRP A 320 19.07 -4.93 12.15
CA TRP A 320 18.67 -5.34 10.81
C TRP A 320 18.73 -6.86 10.67
N ILE A 321 17.59 -7.48 10.52
CA ILE A 321 17.40 -8.91 10.33
C ILE A 321 16.54 -9.11 9.07
N PRO A 322 17.13 -9.51 7.93
CA PRO A 322 16.37 -9.79 6.72
C PRO A 322 15.24 -10.82 6.96
N GLY A 323 14.06 -10.53 6.42
CA GLY A 323 12.86 -11.36 6.59
C GLY A 323 12.04 -11.04 7.85
N SER A 324 12.60 -10.27 8.81
CA SER A 324 11.83 -9.82 9.98
C SER A 324 11.00 -8.58 9.63
N ILE A 325 9.72 -8.60 9.96
CA ILE A 325 8.82 -7.44 9.89
C ILE A 325 8.89 -6.56 11.16
N GLY A 326 9.86 -6.82 12.02
CA GLY A 326 10.12 -6.03 13.23
C GLY A 326 9.17 -6.32 14.39
N ARG A 327 8.77 -5.24 15.09
CA ARG A 327 7.92 -5.26 16.27
C ARG A 327 6.72 -4.33 16.09
N PRO A 328 5.63 -4.51 16.88
CA PRO A 328 4.50 -3.59 16.85
C PRO A 328 4.92 -2.15 17.10
N VAL A 329 4.35 -1.21 16.32
CA VAL A 329 4.55 0.22 16.60
C VAL A 329 3.84 0.62 17.90
N PRO A 330 4.28 1.68 18.59
CA PRO A 330 3.70 2.09 19.87
C PRO A 330 2.18 2.32 19.79
N GLY A 331 1.45 1.81 20.79
CA GLY A 331 -0.01 1.92 20.86
C GLY A 331 -0.79 0.85 20.11
N ILE A 332 -0.09 -0.12 19.50
CA ILE A 332 -0.71 -1.34 18.98
C ILE A 332 -0.49 -2.48 19.96
N GLU A 333 -1.57 -3.12 20.37
CA GLU A 333 -1.56 -4.43 21.00
C GLU A 333 -1.59 -5.50 19.91
N LEU A 334 -0.70 -6.49 19.98
CA LEU A 334 -0.59 -7.57 19.03
C LEU A 334 -0.57 -8.92 19.77
N ARG A 335 -1.37 -9.86 19.27
CA ARG A 335 -1.38 -11.26 19.70
C ARG A 335 -1.13 -12.16 18.51
N ILE A 336 -0.48 -13.29 18.75
CA ILE A 336 -0.42 -14.41 17.81
C ILE A 336 -1.29 -15.52 18.41
N VAL A 337 -2.35 -15.90 17.71
CA VAL A 337 -3.36 -16.80 18.25
C VAL A 337 -3.57 -18.02 17.36
N ASP A 338 -4.00 -19.10 17.99
CA ASP A 338 -4.42 -20.33 17.31
C ASP A 338 -5.84 -20.21 16.72
N GLU A 339 -6.35 -21.29 16.17
CA GLU A 339 -7.72 -21.36 15.61
C GLU A 339 -8.86 -21.14 16.62
N ASN A 340 -8.58 -21.31 17.91
CA ASN A 340 -9.55 -21.06 19.00
C ASN A 340 -9.49 -19.62 19.50
N GLY A 341 -8.48 -18.84 19.08
CA GLY A 341 -8.22 -17.47 19.56
C GLY A 341 -7.40 -17.41 20.85
N ASP A 342 -6.76 -18.52 21.23
CA ASP A 342 -5.84 -18.60 22.36
C ASP A 342 -4.42 -18.24 21.93
N ASP A 343 -3.64 -17.59 22.80
CA ASP A 343 -2.26 -17.24 22.50
C ASP A 343 -1.40 -18.48 22.28
N VAL A 344 -0.67 -18.51 21.17
CA VAL A 344 0.28 -19.59 20.86
C VAL A 344 1.55 -19.49 21.71
N LEU A 345 2.29 -20.59 21.82
CA LEU A 345 3.60 -20.57 22.46
C LEU A 345 4.61 -19.84 21.58
N MET A 346 5.63 -19.26 22.20
CA MET A 346 6.74 -18.61 21.49
C MET A 346 7.41 -19.60 20.53
N GLY A 347 7.55 -19.17 19.27
CA GLY A 347 8.09 -20.01 18.20
C GLY A 347 7.01 -20.77 17.40
N ASP A 348 5.78 -20.86 17.89
CA ASP A 348 4.69 -21.45 17.15
C ASP A 348 4.06 -20.40 16.21
N SER A 349 3.48 -20.87 15.10
CA SER A 349 2.76 -20.01 14.15
C SER A 349 1.32 -19.82 14.57
N GLY A 350 0.80 -18.61 14.38
CA GLY A 350 -0.60 -18.29 14.62
C GLY A 350 -1.05 -17.06 13.85
N GLU A 351 -2.36 -16.79 13.90
CA GLU A 351 -2.95 -15.61 13.27
C GLU A 351 -2.60 -14.34 14.06
N ILE A 352 -2.21 -13.29 13.33
CA ILE A 352 -2.00 -11.97 13.94
C ILE A 352 -3.36 -11.34 14.25
N TRP A 353 -3.60 -11.06 15.51
CA TRP A 353 -4.69 -10.21 15.97
C TRP A 353 -4.13 -8.92 16.53
N ILE A 354 -4.74 -7.79 16.14
CA ILE A 354 -4.26 -6.47 16.53
C ILE A 354 -5.39 -5.61 17.09
N ARG A 355 -5.04 -4.72 18.02
CA ARG A 355 -5.94 -3.72 18.59
C ARG A 355 -5.21 -2.39 18.76
N GLY A 356 -5.87 -1.26 18.45
CA GLY A 356 -5.30 0.07 18.57
C GLY A 356 -6.20 1.15 18.00
N GLU A 357 -5.87 2.40 18.24
CA GLU A 357 -6.64 3.55 17.75
C GLU A 357 -6.52 3.75 16.22
N ASN A 358 -5.57 3.11 15.58
CA ASN A 358 -5.38 3.11 14.13
C ASN A 358 -6.26 2.09 13.39
N ILE A 359 -6.99 1.22 14.12
CA ILE A 359 -7.86 0.21 13.50
C ILE A 359 -9.09 0.88 12.90
N PHE A 360 -9.44 0.49 11.67
CA PHE A 360 -10.53 1.05 10.86
C PHE A 360 -11.91 0.94 11.55
N ALA A 361 -12.87 1.73 11.08
CA ALA A 361 -14.22 1.71 11.63
C ALA A 361 -15.09 0.55 11.11
N GLY A 362 -14.64 -0.13 10.05
CA GLY A 362 -15.37 -1.23 9.39
C GLY A 362 -15.37 -1.06 7.88
N TYR A 363 -16.11 -1.92 7.18
CA TYR A 363 -16.33 -1.84 5.74
C TYR A 363 -17.62 -1.08 5.43
N LEU A 364 -17.57 -0.21 4.41
CA LEU A 364 -18.71 0.59 3.97
C LEU A 364 -19.87 -0.32 3.53
N ASP A 365 -21.05 -0.11 4.12
CA ASP A 365 -22.31 -0.83 3.82
C ASP A 365 -22.16 -2.38 3.92
N ASP A 366 -21.17 -2.90 4.69
CA ASP A 366 -20.96 -4.35 4.86
C ASP A 366 -20.67 -4.71 6.35
N GLU A 367 -21.72 -4.64 7.17
CA GLU A 367 -21.62 -4.98 8.59
C GLU A 367 -21.25 -6.44 8.83
N GLU A 368 -21.68 -7.34 7.94
CA GLU A 368 -21.37 -8.77 8.05
C GLU A 368 -19.88 -9.03 7.85
N ALA A 369 -19.26 -8.41 6.82
CA ALA A 369 -17.83 -8.51 6.62
C ALA A 369 -17.05 -7.85 7.76
N THR A 370 -17.53 -6.73 8.28
CA THR A 370 -16.93 -6.06 9.44
C THR A 370 -16.95 -6.97 10.66
N ALA A 371 -18.07 -7.59 10.98
CA ALA A 371 -18.20 -8.49 12.13
C ALA A 371 -17.36 -9.78 12.00
N ARG A 372 -17.00 -10.19 10.78
CA ARG A 372 -16.10 -11.34 10.55
C ARG A 372 -14.66 -11.04 10.95
N VAL A 373 -14.21 -9.80 10.79
CA VAL A 373 -12.81 -9.42 11.05
C VAL A 373 -12.62 -8.61 12.32
N LEU A 374 -13.60 -7.81 12.72
CA LEU A 374 -13.53 -6.95 13.90
C LEU A 374 -14.38 -7.52 15.04
N THR A 375 -13.74 -7.95 16.13
CA THR A 375 -14.42 -8.50 17.30
C THR A 375 -15.08 -7.39 18.12
N ARG A 376 -16.03 -7.76 19.00
CA ARG A 376 -16.76 -6.81 19.86
C ARG A 376 -15.87 -6.08 20.87
N ASP A 377 -14.75 -6.68 21.25
CA ASP A 377 -13.74 -6.13 22.17
C ASP A 377 -12.60 -5.41 21.44
N GLY A 378 -12.77 -5.17 20.11
CA GLY A 378 -11.91 -4.30 19.31
C GLY A 378 -10.68 -4.97 18.70
N TRP A 379 -10.59 -6.30 18.73
CA TRP A 379 -9.52 -7.00 18.01
C TRP A 379 -9.84 -7.13 16.52
N LEU A 380 -8.88 -6.75 15.69
CA LEU A 380 -8.89 -7.02 14.25
C LEU A 380 -8.19 -8.35 13.98
N ARG A 381 -8.92 -9.30 13.41
CA ARG A 381 -8.43 -10.55 12.85
C ARG A 381 -7.86 -10.26 11.49
N THR A 382 -6.54 -10.34 11.33
CA THR A 382 -5.90 -9.91 10.09
C THR A 382 -5.97 -10.95 8.97
N GLY A 383 -6.14 -12.22 9.34
CA GLY A 383 -6.03 -13.35 8.43
C GLY A 383 -4.59 -13.61 7.96
N ASP A 384 -3.61 -12.98 8.56
CA ASP A 384 -2.19 -13.17 8.26
C ASP A 384 -1.52 -13.99 9.38
N ILE A 385 -0.68 -14.96 9.01
CA ILE A 385 -0.01 -15.87 9.93
C ILE A 385 1.43 -15.43 10.14
N ALA A 386 1.86 -15.38 11.40
CA ALA A 386 3.22 -15.03 11.77
C ALA A 386 3.78 -15.94 12.86
N VAL A 387 5.09 -15.83 13.08
CA VAL A 387 5.83 -16.41 14.19
C VAL A 387 6.57 -15.29 14.90
N VAL A 388 6.71 -15.38 16.22
CA VAL A 388 7.56 -14.50 17.02
C VAL A 388 8.74 -15.26 17.58
N ASP A 389 9.95 -14.68 17.44
CA ASP A 389 11.17 -15.25 18.03
C ASP A 389 11.36 -14.86 19.51
N ASP A 390 12.37 -15.42 20.17
CA ASP A 390 12.72 -15.18 21.57
C ASP A 390 13.17 -13.73 21.86
N ARG A 391 13.49 -12.96 20.81
CA ARG A 391 13.84 -11.54 20.89
C ARG A 391 12.62 -10.64 20.60
N GLY A 392 11.46 -11.22 20.31
CA GLY A 392 10.22 -10.51 20.00
C GLY A 392 10.13 -9.95 18.57
N HIS A 393 10.96 -10.44 17.64
CA HIS A 393 10.85 -10.12 16.24
C HIS A 393 9.82 -11.01 15.57
N LEU A 394 9.00 -10.40 14.72
CA LEU A 394 7.95 -11.07 13.98
C LEU A 394 8.43 -11.43 12.58
N TYR A 395 7.96 -12.58 12.09
CA TYR A 395 8.24 -13.10 10.75
C TYR A 395 6.93 -13.55 10.14
N MET A 396 6.62 -13.03 8.94
CA MET A 396 5.44 -13.47 8.19
C MET A 396 5.65 -14.89 7.68
N VAL A 397 4.70 -15.76 7.97
CA VAL A 397 4.68 -17.14 7.46
C VAL A 397 3.85 -17.18 6.17
N ASP A 398 2.56 -16.84 6.24
CA ASP A 398 1.65 -16.80 5.09
C ASP A 398 0.31 -16.11 5.45
N ARG A 399 -0.68 -16.22 4.56
CA ARG A 399 -2.07 -15.87 4.84
C ARG A 399 -2.88 -17.12 5.17
N ALA A 400 -3.72 -17.04 6.18
CA ALA A 400 -4.58 -18.16 6.57
C ALA A 400 -5.44 -18.68 5.42
N LYS A 401 -5.93 -17.79 4.54
CA LYS A 401 -6.74 -18.13 3.34
C LYS A 401 -5.95 -18.73 2.18
N ASP A 402 -4.64 -18.57 2.16
CA ASP A 402 -3.75 -19.12 1.13
C ASP A 402 -3.11 -20.43 1.60
N LEU A 403 -3.32 -20.80 2.86
CA LEU A 403 -2.92 -22.09 3.41
C LEU A 403 -3.49 -23.23 2.58
N ILE A 404 -2.64 -24.19 2.22
CA ILE A 404 -2.99 -25.37 1.45
C ILE A 404 -3.11 -26.53 2.42
N ILE A 405 -4.23 -27.23 2.43
CA ILE A 405 -4.45 -28.36 3.35
C ILE A 405 -4.30 -29.69 2.59
N VAL A 406 -3.12 -30.28 2.69
CA VAL A 406 -2.80 -31.54 2.03
C VAL A 406 -2.93 -32.71 3.02
N SER A 407 -3.95 -33.55 2.87
CA SER A 407 -4.20 -34.71 3.77
C SER A 407 -4.25 -34.31 5.27
N GLY A 408 -4.80 -33.12 5.58
CA GLY A 408 -4.89 -32.60 6.95
C GLY A 408 -3.61 -31.90 7.44
N PHE A 409 -2.55 -31.81 6.63
CA PHE A 409 -1.33 -31.07 6.96
C PHE A 409 -1.35 -29.69 6.33
N ASN A 410 -0.98 -28.68 7.13
CA ASN A 410 -0.83 -27.31 6.67
C ASN A 410 0.43 -27.17 5.81
N VAL A 411 0.26 -26.66 4.61
CA VAL A 411 1.35 -26.29 3.70
C VAL A 411 1.25 -24.80 3.42
N PHE A 412 2.28 -24.07 3.79
CA PHE A 412 2.37 -22.64 3.56
C PHE A 412 2.99 -22.38 2.19
N PRO A 413 2.27 -21.75 1.24
CA PRO A 413 2.80 -21.38 -0.06
C PRO A 413 4.16 -20.70 -0.01
N ALA A 414 4.35 -19.77 0.92
CA ALA A 414 5.61 -19.04 1.07
C ALA A 414 6.81 -19.94 1.40
N GLU A 415 6.64 -21.04 2.14
CA GLU A 415 7.69 -22.00 2.43
C GLU A 415 8.15 -22.72 1.15
N VAL A 416 7.19 -23.15 0.34
CA VAL A 416 7.47 -23.82 -0.95
C VAL A 416 8.06 -22.84 -1.95
N GLU A 417 7.53 -21.62 -2.02
CA GLU A 417 8.05 -20.52 -2.85
C GLU A 417 9.50 -20.19 -2.47
N GLY A 418 9.82 -20.12 -1.18
CA GLY A 418 11.18 -19.87 -0.70
C GLY A 418 12.19 -20.92 -1.15
N VAL A 419 11.80 -22.20 -1.10
CA VAL A 419 12.65 -23.29 -1.60
C VAL A 419 12.85 -23.22 -3.11
N LEU A 420 11.77 -22.94 -3.87
CA LEU A 420 11.83 -22.83 -5.32
C LEU A 420 12.66 -21.63 -5.78
N LEU A 421 12.52 -20.47 -5.14
CA LEU A 421 13.31 -19.26 -5.43
C LEU A 421 14.81 -19.43 -5.16
N ALA A 422 15.19 -20.38 -4.31
CA ALA A 422 16.60 -20.73 -4.09
C ALA A 422 17.21 -21.54 -5.26
N HIS A 423 16.42 -21.98 -6.24
CA HIS A 423 16.93 -22.63 -7.45
C HIS A 423 17.52 -21.57 -8.38
N PRO A 424 18.76 -21.79 -8.93
CA PRO A 424 19.48 -20.76 -9.70
C PRO A 424 18.75 -20.30 -10.97
N ASP A 425 17.96 -21.17 -11.58
CA ASP A 425 17.29 -20.92 -12.85
C ASP A 425 15.82 -20.45 -12.70
N ILE A 426 15.33 -20.24 -11.47
CA ILE A 426 14.00 -19.70 -11.19
C ILE A 426 14.12 -18.20 -10.92
N ALA A 427 13.34 -17.41 -11.65
CA ALA A 427 13.25 -15.95 -11.47
C ALA A 427 12.11 -15.57 -10.52
N GLU A 428 10.92 -16.17 -10.74
CA GLU A 428 9.73 -15.91 -9.92
C GLU A 428 8.93 -17.20 -9.73
N VAL A 429 8.19 -17.25 -8.63
CA VAL A 429 7.30 -18.38 -8.33
C VAL A 429 6.05 -17.91 -7.59
N ALA A 430 4.95 -18.58 -7.84
CA ALA A 430 3.74 -18.49 -7.02
C ALA A 430 3.20 -19.90 -6.78
N VAL A 431 2.83 -20.18 -5.54
CA VAL A 431 2.29 -21.48 -5.12
C VAL A 431 0.85 -21.30 -4.68
N VAL A 432 -0.01 -22.21 -5.11
CA VAL A 432 -1.45 -22.24 -4.78
C VAL A 432 -1.92 -23.67 -4.46
N GLY A 433 -2.96 -23.77 -3.65
CA GLY A 433 -3.72 -24.99 -3.47
C GLY A 433 -4.67 -25.22 -4.65
N THR A 434 -4.83 -26.46 -5.04
CA THR A 434 -5.84 -26.89 -6.02
C THR A 434 -6.56 -28.12 -5.50
N ASP A 435 -7.85 -28.22 -5.76
CA ASP A 435 -8.64 -29.38 -5.34
C ASP A 435 -8.03 -30.69 -5.79
N HIS A 436 -7.97 -31.67 -4.90
CA HIS A 436 -7.44 -32.98 -5.17
C HIS A 436 -8.29 -34.09 -4.52
N PRO A 437 -8.75 -35.12 -5.28
CA PRO A 437 -9.78 -36.04 -4.84
C PRO A 437 -9.37 -36.91 -3.63
N HIS A 438 -8.09 -37.10 -3.38
CA HIS A 438 -7.61 -37.98 -2.31
C HIS A 438 -6.98 -37.22 -1.13
N THR A 439 -6.48 -36.00 -1.34
CA THR A 439 -5.74 -35.24 -0.31
C THR A 439 -6.49 -33.99 0.15
N GLY A 440 -7.69 -33.73 -0.38
CA GLY A 440 -8.42 -32.47 -0.21
C GLY A 440 -7.85 -31.41 -1.15
N GLU A 441 -6.63 -30.94 -0.88
CA GLU A 441 -5.88 -30.08 -1.80
C GLU A 441 -4.55 -30.71 -2.19
N ALA A 442 -3.94 -30.18 -3.25
CA ALA A 442 -2.58 -30.46 -3.69
C ALA A 442 -1.84 -29.16 -4.00
N VAL A 443 -0.54 -29.15 -3.78
CA VAL A 443 0.33 -28.02 -4.04
C VAL A 443 0.60 -27.92 -5.55
N ARG A 444 0.37 -26.72 -6.13
CA ARG A 444 0.71 -26.38 -7.51
C ARG A 444 1.62 -25.16 -7.53
N ALA A 445 2.73 -25.24 -8.28
CA ALA A 445 3.67 -24.14 -8.44
C ALA A 445 3.59 -23.56 -9.86
N TYR A 446 3.54 -22.22 -9.97
CA TYR A 446 3.69 -21.48 -11.20
C TYR A 446 5.07 -20.83 -11.19
N VAL A 447 5.89 -21.13 -12.20
CA VAL A 447 7.31 -20.78 -12.22
C VAL A 447 7.64 -19.94 -13.44
N VAL A 448 8.33 -18.84 -13.23
CA VAL A 448 8.98 -18.04 -14.28
C VAL A 448 10.45 -18.41 -14.29
N SER A 449 10.95 -18.92 -15.44
CA SER A 449 12.35 -19.28 -15.59
C SER A 449 13.23 -18.05 -15.76
N ARG A 450 14.48 -18.12 -15.28
CA ARG A 450 15.47 -17.07 -15.46
C ARG A 450 16.06 -17.14 -16.87
N ASN A 451 16.09 -16.01 -17.55
CA ASN A 451 16.72 -15.88 -18.90
C ASN A 451 16.19 -16.88 -19.95
N GLY A 452 14.95 -17.34 -19.82
CA GLY A 452 14.35 -18.29 -20.77
C GLY A 452 14.96 -19.70 -20.73
N VAL A 453 15.63 -20.07 -19.65
CA VAL A 453 16.16 -21.44 -19.45
C VAL A 453 15.00 -22.41 -19.46
N HIS A 454 15.12 -23.48 -20.24
CA HIS A 454 14.12 -24.56 -20.24
C HIS A 454 14.29 -25.41 -18.99
N LEU A 455 13.29 -25.39 -18.12
CA LEU A 455 13.24 -26.20 -16.90
C LEU A 455 12.31 -27.38 -17.11
N ASP A 456 12.66 -28.51 -16.49
CA ASP A 456 11.85 -29.72 -16.47
C ASP A 456 11.00 -29.79 -15.21
N GLU A 457 9.73 -30.14 -15.34
CA GLU A 457 8.77 -30.22 -14.21
C GLU A 457 9.25 -31.22 -13.14
N ASP A 458 9.65 -32.43 -13.57
CA ASP A 458 10.06 -33.48 -12.65
C ASP A 458 11.35 -33.10 -11.90
N ALA A 459 12.29 -32.44 -12.58
CA ALA A 459 13.52 -31.95 -11.97
C ALA A 459 13.26 -30.90 -10.87
N ILE A 460 12.31 -30.01 -11.08
CA ILE A 460 11.91 -29.00 -10.06
C ILE A 460 11.20 -29.66 -8.89
N ILE A 461 10.31 -30.63 -9.14
CA ILE A 461 9.65 -31.38 -8.08
C ILE A 461 10.67 -32.16 -7.26
N ASP A 462 11.64 -32.83 -7.91
CA ASP A 462 12.70 -33.58 -7.24
C ASP A 462 13.61 -32.63 -6.44
N TYR A 463 13.93 -31.45 -6.95
CA TYR A 463 14.63 -30.42 -6.17
C TYR A 463 13.89 -30.08 -4.87
N CYS A 464 12.57 -29.87 -4.93
CA CYS A 464 11.77 -29.64 -3.73
C CYS A 464 11.82 -30.84 -2.76
N ARG A 465 11.76 -32.08 -3.25
CA ARG A 465 11.81 -33.29 -2.43
C ARG A 465 13.10 -33.44 -1.64
N THR A 466 14.19 -32.83 -2.09
CA THR A 466 15.46 -32.83 -1.34
C THR A 466 15.45 -31.87 -0.15
N LYS A 467 14.48 -30.96 -0.04
CA LYS A 467 14.46 -29.85 0.91
C LYS A 467 13.19 -29.76 1.74
N LEU A 468 12.08 -30.35 1.26
CA LEU A 468 10.77 -30.28 1.90
C LEU A 468 10.19 -31.68 2.16
N ALA A 469 9.34 -31.76 3.16
CA ALA A 469 8.52 -32.95 3.38
C ALA A 469 7.64 -33.23 2.15
N ARG A 470 7.41 -34.51 1.85
CA ARG A 470 6.73 -34.95 0.62
C ARG A 470 5.37 -34.28 0.39
N TYR A 471 4.58 -34.06 1.45
CA TYR A 471 3.26 -33.44 1.36
C TYR A 471 3.32 -31.94 1.02
N LYS A 472 4.47 -31.29 1.24
CA LYS A 472 4.71 -29.89 0.88
C LYS A 472 5.19 -29.70 -0.56
N CYS A 473 5.69 -30.75 -1.20
CA CYS A 473 6.23 -30.65 -2.55
C CYS A 473 5.12 -30.45 -3.57
N PRO A 474 5.34 -29.60 -4.61
CA PRO A 474 4.41 -29.45 -5.69
C PRO A 474 4.04 -30.80 -6.32
N SER A 475 2.75 -31.02 -6.52
CA SER A 475 2.24 -32.15 -7.34
C SER A 475 2.31 -31.83 -8.82
N LYS A 476 2.39 -30.52 -9.16
CA LYS A 476 2.50 -30.03 -10.53
C LYS A 476 3.24 -28.69 -10.56
N VAL A 477 4.10 -28.52 -11.58
CA VAL A 477 4.78 -27.24 -11.89
C VAL A 477 4.32 -26.79 -13.26
N ILE A 478 3.89 -25.50 -13.36
CA ILE A 478 3.45 -24.86 -14.59
C ILE A 478 4.43 -23.71 -14.88
N PHE A 479 5.06 -23.78 -16.04
CA PHE A 479 5.94 -22.69 -16.48
C PHE A 479 5.12 -21.61 -17.17
N VAL A 480 5.36 -20.35 -16.78
CA VAL A 480 4.68 -19.16 -17.29
C VAL A 480 5.70 -18.07 -17.62
N ASP A 481 5.35 -17.20 -18.55
CA ASP A 481 6.22 -16.06 -18.91
C ASP A 481 6.22 -14.98 -17.82
N THR A 482 5.07 -14.77 -17.17
CA THR A 482 4.89 -13.78 -16.10
C THR A 482 3.82 -14.25 -15.10
N LEU A 483 3.95 -13.82 -13.85
CA LEU A 483 2.91 -14.02 -12.83
C LEU A 483 1.88 -12.87 -12.86
N PRO A 484 0.58 -13.15 -12.67
CA PRO A 484 -0.44 -12.12 -12.56
C PRO A 484 -0.20 -11.28 -11.30
N ARG A 485 -0.14 -9.96 -11.46
CA ARG A 485 0.11 -9.01 -10.37
C ARG A 485 -0.96 -7.93 -10.33
N ASN A 486 -1.23 -7.43 -9.13
CA ASN A 486 -1.97 -6.19 -8.98
C ASN A 486 -1.01 -5.00 -9.18
N ILE A 487 -1.57 -3.79 -9.14
CA ILE A 487 -0.84 -2.54 -9.40
C ILE A 487 0.21 -2.24 -8.33
N SER A 488 0.02 -2.72 -7.11
CA SER A 488 1.05 -2.64 -6.06
C SER A 488 2.18 -3.68 -6.24
N GLY A 489 2.17 -4.44 -7.35
CA GLY A 489 3.17 -5.46 -7.66
C GLY A 489 2.95 -6.80 -6.95
N LYS A 490 1.87 -6.96 -6.18
CA LYS A 490 1.54 -8.19 -5.45
C LYS A 490 0.96 -9.25 -6.38
N VAL A 491 1.46 -10.49 -6.29
CA VAL A 491 0.94 -11.64 -7.06
C VAL A 491 -0.52 -11.92 -6.69
N GLN A 492 -1.36 -12.05 -7.71
CA GLN A 492 -2.79 -12.37 -7.58
C GLN A 492 -2.99 -13.90 -7.64
N ARG A 493 -2.78 -14.59 -6.51
CA ARG A 493 -2.89 -16.06 -6.43
C ARG A 493 -4.27 -16.59 -6.84
N PHE A 494 -5.35 -15.82 -6.65
CA PHE A 494 -6.68 -16.23 -7.06
C PHE A 494 -6.81 -16.42 -8.59
N ALA A 495 -6.03 -15.72 -9.39
CA ALA A 495 -6.00 -15.86 -10.85
C ALA A 495 -5.20 -17.11 -11.32
N LEU A 496 -4.56 -17.82 -10.38
CA LEU A 496 -3.76 -19.03 -10.60
C LEU A 496 -4.45 -20.30 -10.07
N ARG A 497 -5.54 -20.17 -9.33
CA ARG A 497 -6.35 -21.29 -8.80
C ARG A 497 -7.29 -21.89 -9.80
#